data_589a3d86ea6176180b2254865514ae0c
#
_entry.id   589a3d86ea6176180b2254865514ae0c
#
_cell.length_a   1.000
_cell.length_b   1.000
_cell.length_c   1.000
_cell.angle_alpha   90.00
_cell.angle_beta   90.00
_cell.angle_gamma   90.00
#
_symmetry.space_group_name_H-M   'P 1'
#
loop_
_entity.id
_entity.type
_entity.pdbx_description
1 polymer ?
#
loop_
_entity_poly.entity_id
_entity_poly.type
_entity_poly.pdbx_seq_one_letter_code
_entity_poly.pdbx_strand_id
1 'polypeptide(L)'
;LGHSHAAFPDPNNPKSRYANLPDVDNQRGFVHGKPAVMGNFWGKSLGLIDLALVRRDGRWQIDAAHTHSEVRDVRKPDGTFVEPAGDIAALIEPVHQATIRYVSTPIGESDFAMTTYFADVGDVTALQPVNTAQREYVKRYIAKNLPQYVGIPVLSAAAAFKGGFGGPTDYTDIA
;
A
#
# COMPACT_ATOMS: atom_id res chain seq x y z
N LEU A 1 12.05 0.82 9.25
CA LEU A 1 10.91 0.96 10.14
C LEU A 1 9.73 1.50 9.35
N GLY A 2 8.94 0.70 8.75
CA GLY A 2 7.81 1.10 7.95
C GLY A 2 7.13 -0.10 7.34
N HIS A 3 6.20 0.09 6.44
CA HIS A 3 5.43 -0.96 5.79
C HIS A 3 4.46 -1.69 6.73
N SER A 4 3.94 -0.98 7.71
CA SER A 4 3.03 -1.56 8.70
C SER A 4 1.56 -1.47 8.28
N HIS A 5 1.22 -0.74 7.23
CA HIS A 5 -0.16 -0.51 6.78
C HIS A 5 -1.10 -0.12 7.93
N ALA A 6 -0.64 0.75 8.80
CA ALA A 6 -1.37 1.18 9.99
C ALA A 6 -1.19 2.67 10.25
N ALA A 7 -2.18 3.29 10.89
CA ALA A 7 -2.07 4.64 11.40
C ALA A 7 -1.43 4.61 12.80
N PHE A 8 -0.54 5.56 13.07
CA PHE A 8 -0.01 5.84 14.40
C PHE A 8 0.33 7.34 14.49
N PRO A 9 -0.05 8.02 15.57
CA PRO A 9 -0.89 7.55 16.68
C PRO A 9 -2.32 7.25 16.21
N ASP A 10 -3.02 6.41 16.99
CA ASP A 10 -4.41 6.03 16.77
C ASP A 10 -5.18 6.06 18.10
N PRO A 11 -5.29 7.27 18.70
CA PRO A 11 -5.79 7.43 20.07
C PRO A 11 -7.28 7.13 20.24
N ASN A 12 -8.06 7.31 19.16
CA ASN A 12 -9.50 7.15 19.19
C ASN A 12 -9.97 5.72 18.96
N ASN A 13 -9.04 4.80 18.72
CA ASN A 13 -9.34 3.40 18.49
C ASN A 13 -9.01 2.57 19.76
N PRO A 14 -10.00 2.14 20.53
CA PRO A 14 -9.78 1.35 21.73
C PRO A 14 -9.14 -0.02 21.46
N LYS A 15 -9.18 -0.47 20.21
CA LYS A 15 -8.53 -1.71 19.75
C LYS A 15 -7.20 -1.45 19.03
N SER A 16 -6.67 -0.25 19.14
CA SER A 16 -5.38 0.07 18.54
C SER A 16 -4.31 -0.90 19.04
N ARG A 17 -3.57 -1.47 18.11
CA ARG A 17 -2.41 -2.33 18.42
C ARG A 17 -1.31 -1.62 19.23
N TYR A 18 -1.37 -0.29 19.31
CA TYR A 18 -0.38 0.55 19.98
C TYR A 18 -0.82 1.00 21.38
N ALA A 19 -2.07 0.73 21.78
CA ALA A 19 -2.67 1.27 23.00
C ALA A 19 -1.94 0.84 24.29
N ASN A 20 -1.38 -0.36 24.31
CA ASN A 20 -0.79 -0.96 25.52
C ASN A 20 0.65 -1.45 25.31
N LEU A 21 1.36 -0.90 24.34
CA LEU A 21 2.75 -1.27 24.11
C LEU A 21 3.66 -0.50 25.11
N PRO A 22 4.69 -1.16 25.66
CA PRO A 22 5.66 -0.47 26.51
C PRO A 22 6.38 0.63 25.73
N ASP A 23 6.67 1.74 26.39
CA ASP A 23 7.35 2.90 25.81
C ASP A 23 6.67 3.54 24.59
N VAL A 24 5.38 3.30 24.39
CA VAL A 24 4.56 3.89 23.33
C VAL A 24 3.46 4.76 23.94
N ASP A 25 3.50 6.04 23.64
CA ASP A 25 2.43 7.00 23.94
C ASP A 25 1.55 7.15 22.67
N ASN A 26 0.48 6.38 22.62
CA ASN A 26 -0.46 6.39 21.50
C ASN A 26 -1.36 7.64 21.48
N GLN A 27 -1.40 8.43 22.56
CA GLN A 27 -2.15 9.69 22.61
C GLN A 27 -1.39 10.83 21.92
N ARG A 28 -0.11 10.92 22.18
CA ARG A 28 0.74 12.02 21.72
C ARG A 28 1.64 11.63 20.54
N GLY A 29 1.66 10.35 20.17
CA GLY A 29 2.48 9.84 19.07
C GLY A 29 3.97 9.80 19.43
N PHE A 30 4.33 9.19 20.56
CA PHE A 30 5.72 8.98 20.94
C PHE A 30 6.07 7.50 21.04
N VAL A 31 7.28 7.17 20.65
CA VAL A 31 7.87 5.84 20.79
C VAL A 31 9.26 6.01 21.42
N HIS A 32 9.49 5.36 22.56
CA HIS A 32 10.72 5.53 23.35
C HIS A 32 11.11 7.01 23.56
N GLY A 33 10.11 7.84 23.87
CA GLY A 33 10.30 9.27 24.10
C GLY A 33 10.64 10.10 22.84
N LYS A 34 10.49 9.54 21.64
CA LYS A 34 10.70 10.25 20.38
C LYS A 34 9.37 10.41 19.64
N PRO A 35 9.09 11.59 19.05
CA PRO A 35 7.90 11.74 18.23
C PRO A 35 7.97 10.81 17.01
N ALA A 36 6.85 10.17 16.71
CA ALA A 36 6.72 9.22 15.64
C ALA A 36 5.33 9.31 15.00
N VAL A 37 5.24 9.04 13.71
CA VAL A 37 3.98 9.00 12.98
C VAL A 37 4.01 7.95 11.87
N MET A 38 2.87 7.32 11.62
CA MET A 38 2.64 6.49 10.43
C MET A 38 1.31 6.89 9.80
N GLY A 39 1.35 7.28 8.53
CA GLY A 39 0.22 7.78 7.75
C GLY A 39 -0.61 6.68 7.07
N ASN A 40 -0.68 5.45 7.64
CA ASN A 40 -1.43 4.35 7.03
C ASN A 40 -0.79 3.88 5.69
N PHE A 41 -1.61 3.57 4.68
CA PHE A 41 -1.15 3.07 3.37
C PHE A 41 -1.96 3.70 2.23
N TRP A 42 -1.39 3.67 1.03
CA TRP A 42 -2.03 4.16 -0.21
C TRP A 42 -2.52 5.61 -0.16
N GLY A 43 -1.83 6.47 0.58
CA GLY A 43 -2.23 7.86 0.70
C GLY A 43 -3.54 8.11 1.45
N LYS A 44 -4.02 7.15 2.25
CA LYS A 44 -5.28 7.29 3.02
C LYS A 44 -5.20 8.35 4.09
N SER A 45 -4.02 8.61 4.59
CA SER A 45 -3.82 9.53 5.71
C SER A 45 -2.50 10.27 5.57
N LEU A 46 -2.47 11.49 6.07
CA LEU A 46 -1.27 12.31 6.23
C LEU A 46 -0.78 12.20 7.68
N GLY A 47 0.49 11.83 7.86
CA GLY A 47 1.15 11.88 9.16
C GLY A 47 1.79 13.25 9.39
N LEU A 48 1.56 13.84 10.54
CA LEU A 48 2.07 15.15 10.94
C LEU A 48 2.82 15.04 12.27
N ILE A 49 3.93 15.75 12.38
CA ILE A 49 4.65 15.96 13.63
C ILE A 49 4.83 17.46 13.83
N ASP A 50 4.17 18.02 14.84
CA ASP A 50 4.44 19.37 15.32
C ASP A 50 5.59 19.32 16.31
N LEU A 51 6.74 19.76 15.83
CA LEU A 51 8.00 19.66 16.57
C LEU A 51 8.36 20.98 17.25
N ALA A 52 8.17 21.04 18.56
CA ALA A 52 8.67 22.15 19.34
C ALA A 52 10.15 21.94 19.73
N LEU A 53 10.97 22.94 19.50
CA LEU A 53 12.40 22.90 19.78
C LEU A 53 12.79 24.00 20.77
N VAL A 54 13.60 23.63 21.75
CA VAL A 54 14.21 24.57 22.69
C VAL A 54 15.73 24.50 22.60
N ARG A 55 16.40 25.62 22.83
CA ARG A 55 17.87 25.64 22.85
C ARG A 55 18.35 25.57 24.30
N ARG A 56 19.07 24.49 24.64
CA ARG A 56 19.69 24.28 25.95
C ARG A 56 21.15 23.91 25.77
N ASP A 57 22.03 24.55 26.53
CA ASP A 57 23.47 24.30 26.48
C ASP A 57 24.06 24.35 25.05
N GLY A 58 23.60 25.32 24.27
CA GLY A 58 24.04 25.51 22.89
C GLY A 58 23.50 24.50 21.87
N ARG A 59 22.68 23.51 22.27
CA ARG A 59 22.10 22.48 21.41
C ARG A 59 20.58 22.59 21.34
N TRP A 60 20.05 22.25 20.18
CA TRP A 60 18.60 22.10 20.00
C TRP A 60 18.12 20.79 20.63
N GLN A 61 17.09 20.88 21.44
CA GLN A 61 16.44 19.73 22.07
C GLN A 61 14.94 19.78 21.78
N ILE A 62 14.32 18.61 21.69
CA ILE A 62 12.88 18.51 21.54
C ILE A 62 12.21 18.86 22.87
N ASP A 63 11.31 19.83 22.83
CA ASP A 63 10.39 20.10 23.91
C ASP A 63 9.21 19.12 23.83
N ALA A 64 9.33 18.01 24.52
CA ALA A 64 8.32 16.97 24.51
C ALA A 64 6.97 17.42 25.07
N ALA A 65 6.91 18.47 25.87
CA ALA A 65 5.64 18.98 26.41
C ALA A 65 4.78 19.66 25.33
N HIS A 66 5.43 20.30 24.35
CA HIS A 66 4.78 21.04 23.27
C HIS A 66 4.90 20.36 21.89
N THR A 67 5.48 19.17 21.84
CA THR A 67 5.58 18.34 20.65
C THR A 67 4.44 17.31 20.63
N HIS A 68 3.81 17.11 19.48
CA HIS A 68 2.84 16.02 19.29
C HIS A 68 2.86 15.51 17.86
N SER A 69 2.35 14.31 17.69
CA SER A 69 2.13 13.70 16.37
C SER A 69 0.65 13.39 16.19
N GLU A 70 0.17 13.52 14.97
CA GLU A 70 -1.20 13.18 14.63
C GLU A 70 -1.30 12.55 13.23
N VAL A 71 -2.39 11.86 12.99
CA VAL A 71 -2.75 11.34 11.67
C VAL A 71 -4.05 11.99 11.23
N ARG A 72 -4.04 12.58 10.04
CA ARG A 72 -5.22 13.17 9.39
C ARG A 72 -5.63 12.33 8.21
N ASP A 73 -6.84 11.79 8.27
CA ASP A 73 -7.38 11.00 7.17
C ASP A 73 -7.86 11.91 6.03
N VAL A 74 -7.63 11.46 4.78
CA VAL A 74 -8.20 12.11 3.60
C VAL A 74 -9.70 11.82 3.46
N ARG A 75 -10.20 10.79 4.14
CA ARG A 75 -11.62 10.50 4.25
C ARG A 75 -12.17 11.03 5.57
N LYS A 76 -13.17 11.88 5.49
CA LYS A 76 -13.83 12.45 6.66
C LYS A 76 -14.73 11.42 7.37
N PRO A 77 -15.11 11.66 8.64
CA PRO A 77 -16.00 10.75 9.39
C PRO A 77 -17.38 10.54 8.73
N ASP A 78 -17.86 11.50 7.96
CA ASP A 78 -19.11 11.40 7.20
C ASP A 78 -18.99 10.55 5.92
N GLY A 79 -17.79 10.03 5.64
CA GLY A 79 -17.51 9.20 4.49
C GLY A 79 -17.11 9.95 3.22
N THR A 80 -17.18 11.27 3.21
CA THR A 80 -16.71 12.12 2.09
C THR A 80 -15.18 12.26 2.15
N PHE A 81 -14.58 12.75 1.06
CA PHE A 81 -13.16 13.06 1.03
C PHE A 81 -12.90 14.55 1.27
N VAL A 82 -11.71 14.88 1.74
CA VAL A 82 -11.23 16.26 1.74
C VAL A 82 -11.11 16.76 0.30
N GLU A 83 -11.43 18.04 0.10
CA GLU A 83 -11.33 18.66 -1.23
C GLU A 83 -9.86 18.71 -1.67
N PRO A 84 -9.52 18.25 -2.90
CA PRO A 84 -8.18 18.36 -3.43
C PRO A 84 -7.74 19.82 -3.59
N ALA A 85 -6.47 20.10 -3.36
CA ALA A 85 -5.90 21.39 -3.74
C ALA A 85 -5.94 21.54 -5.27
N GLY A 86 -6.66 22.53 -5.77
CA GLY A 86 -6.98 22.67 -7.19
C GLY A 86 -5.73 22.83 -8.08
N ASP A 87 -4.73 23.53 -7.61
CA ASP A 87 -3.44 23.70 -8.29
C ASP A 87 -2.67 22.37 -8.42
N ILE A 88 -2.67 21.57 -7.35
CA ILE A 88 -2.05 20.23 -7.36
C ILE A 88 -2.83 19.28 -8.27
N ALA A 89 -4.16 19.29 -8.17
CA ALA A 89 -5.01 18.47 -9.04
C ALA A 89 -4.76 18.78 -10.52
N ALA A 90 -4.71 20.06 -10.89
CA ALA A 90 -4.42 20.48 -12.26
C ALA A 90 -3.02 20.07 -12.72
N LEU A 91 -2.03 20.13 -11.83
CA LEU A 91 -0.65 19.75 -12.15
C LEU A 91 -0.52 18.24 -12.47
N ILE A 92 -1.23 17.38 -11.74
CA ILE A 92 -1.14 15.92 -11.91
C ILE A 92 -2.10 15.36 -12.96
N GLU A 93 -3.14 16.12 -13.34
CA GLU A 93 -4.20 15.66 -14.25
C GLU A 93 -3.68 15.07 -15.57
N PRO A 94 -2.72 15.66 -16.28
CA PRO A 94 -2.21 15.08 -17.53
C PRO A 94 -1.60 13.68 -17.32
N VAL A 95 -0.86 13.47 -16.24
CA VAL A 95 -0.24 12.18 -15.90
C VAL A 95 -1.30 11.17 -15.48
N HIS A 96 -2.29 11.62 -14.70
CA HIS A 96 -3.42 10.79 -14.28
C HIS A 96 -4.20 10.26 -15.50
N GLN A 97 -4.57 11.14 -16.43
CA GLN A 97 -5.28 10.75 -17.65
C GLN A 97 -4.43 9.84 -18.55
N ALA A 98 -3.13 10.08 -18.64
CA ALA A 98 -2.23 9.18 -19.38
C ALA A 98 -2.19 7.78 -18.75
N THR A 99 -2.17 7.70 -17.41
CA THR A 99 -2.22 6.44 -16.69
C THR A 99 -3.54 5.70 -16.92
N ILE A 100 -4.67 6.40 -16.83
CA ILE A 100 -5.99 5.80 -17.10
C ILE A 100 -6.03 5.23 -18.53
N ARG A 101 -5.60 5.99 -19.53
CA ARG A 101 -5.55 5.50 -20.92
C ARG A 101 -4.67 4.25 -21.06
N TYR A 102 -3.51 4.25 -20.41
CA TYR A 102 -2.59 3.13 -20.44
C TYR A 102 -3.20 1.86 -19.85
N VAL A 103 -3.75 1.95 -18.63
CA VAL A 103 -4.31 0.77 -17.95
C VAL A 103 -5.63 0.29 -18.54
N SER A 104 -6.32 1.15 -19.30
CA SER A 104 -7.57 0.80 -19.99
C SER A 104 -7.33 0.27 -21.41
N THR A 105 -6.08 0.19 -21.86
CA THR A 105 -5.77 -0.35 -23.20
C THR A 105 -6.00 -1.86 -23.19
N PRO A 106 -6.86 -2.39 -24.07
CA PRO A 106 -7.03 -3.84 -24.21
C PRO A 106 -5.71 -4.52 -24.57
N ILE A 107 -5.35 -5.58 -23.86
CA ILE A 107 -4.11 -6.33 -24.08
C ILE A 107 -4.38 -7.76 -24.61
N GLY A 108 -5.64 -8.16 -24.69
CA GLY A 108 -6.06 -9.46 -25.16
C GLY A 108 -7.55 -9.64 -25.01
N GLU A 109 -8.01 -10.79 -25.43
CA GLU A 109 -9.40 -11.24 -25.32
C GLU A 109 -9.44 -12.62 -24.67
N SER A 110 -10.55 -12.95 -24.02
CA SER A 110 -10.82 -14.25 -23.44
C SER A 110 -12.22 -14.69 -23.84
N ASP A 111 -12.37 -15.94 -24.22
CA ASP A 111 -13.66 -16.57 -24.54
C ASP A 111 -14.32 -17.23 -23.33
N PHE A 112 -13.74 -17.08 -22.14
CA PHE A 112 -14.28 -17.57 -20.88
C PHE A 112 -14.01 -16.56 -19.74
N ALA A 113 -14.83 -16.63 -18.69
CA ALA A 113 -14.66 -15.82 -17.49
C ALA A 113 -13.41 -16.25 -16.72
N MET A 114 -12.58 -15.29 -16.35
CA MET A 114 -11.43 -15.49 -15.46
C MET A 114 -11.76 -14.96 -14.08
N THR A 115 -11.49 -15.75 -13.06
CA THR A 115 -11.84 -15.40 -11.68
C THR A 115 -10.71 -15.71 -10.72
N THR A 116 -10.67 -15.00 -9.60
CA THR A 116 -9.79 -15.25 -8.44
C THR A 116 -10.49 -16.02 -7.32
N TYR A 117 -11.70 -16.51 -7.52
CA TYR A 117 -12.35 -17.38 -6.55
C TYR A 117 -11.44 -18.56 -6.21
N PHE A 118 -11.30 -18.82 -4.92
CA PHE A 118 -10.45 -19.90 -4.39
C PHE A 118 -8.95 -19.74 -4.65
N ALA A 119 -8.48 -18.57 -5.01
CA ALA A 119 -7.06 -18.33 -5.29
C ALA A 119 -6.14 -18.66 -4.08
N ASP A 120 -6.66 -18.61 -2.87
CA ASP A 120 -5.92 -18.96 -1.65
C ASP A 120 -5.79 -20.47 -1.40
N VAL A 121 -6.56 -21.28 -2.10
CA VAL A 121 -6.61 -22.73 -1.86
C VAL A 121 -6.41 -23.59 -3.10
N GLY A 122 -6.30 -22.97 -4.28
CA GLY A 122 -6.13 -23.72 -5.52
C GLY A 122 -5.72 -22.86 -6.72
N ASP A 123 -5.47 -23.53 -7.82
CA ASP A 123 -5.21 -22.88 -9.10
C ASP A 123 -6.49 -22.26 -9.66
N VAL A 124 -6.40 -21.05 -10.15
CA VAL A 124 -7.54 -20.29 -10.66
C VAL A 124 -7.24 -19.67 -12.02
N THR A 125 -8.28 -19.53 -12.84
CA THR A 125 -8.16 -19.08 -14.21
C THR A 125 -7.54 -17.68 -14.37
N ALA A 126 -7.75 -16.77 -13.43
CA ALA A 126 -7.19 -15.42 -13.48
C ALA A 126 -5.66 -15.37 -13.21
N LEU A 127 -5.09 -16.35 -12.51
CA LEU A 127 -3.65 -16.40 -12.21
C LEU A 127 -2.85 -17.14 -13.30
N GLN A 128 -3.48 -18.01 -14.06
CA GLN A 128 -2.82 -18.78 -15.11
C GLN A 128 -2.14 -17.93 -16.20
N PRO A 129 -2.79 -16.88 -16.78
CA PRO A 129 -2.12 -15.99 -17.73
C PRO A 129 -0.89 -15.31 -17.14
N VAL A 130 -0.96 -14.89 -15.88
CA VAL A 130 0.17 -14.25 -15.17
C VAL A 130 1.35 -15.23 -15.05
N ASN A 131 1.08 -16.44 -14.55
CA ASN A 131 2.10 -17.48 -14.41
C ASN A 131 2.68 -17.89 -15.78
N THR A 132 1.85 -17.99 -16.79
CA THR A 132 2.29 -18.31 -18.15
C THR A 132 3.18 -17.20 -18.71
N ALA A 133 2.77 -15.93 -18.60
CA ALA A 133 3.55 -14.81 -19.07
C ALA A 133 4.92 -14.72 -18.39
N GLN A 134 4.98 -14.90 -17.07
CA GLN A 134 6.23 -14.92 -16.31
C GLN A 134 7.15 -16.06 -16.78
N ARG A 135 6.62 -17.25 -16.91
CA ARG A 135 7.35 -18.44 -17.38
C ARG A 135 7.96 -18.24 -18.76
N GLU A 136 7.15 -17.78 -19.71
CA GLU A 136 7.59 -17.56 -21.09
C GLU A 136 8.59 -16.40 -21.19
N TYR A 137 8.44 -15.37 -20.40
CA TYR A 137 9.44 -14.30 -20.31
C TYR A 137 10.79 -14.84 -19.79
N VAL A 138 10.78 -15.58 -18.67
CA VAL A 138 12.00 -16.14 -18.08
C VAL A 138 12.68 -17.14 -19.02
N LYS A 139 11.94 -18.02 -19.68
CA LYS A 139 12.49 -18.93 -20.70
C LYS A 139 13.23 -18.18 -21.81
N ARG A 140 12.62 -17.14 -22.35
CA ARG A 140 13.26 -16.30 -23.40
C ARG A 140 14.49 -15.58 -22.85
N TYR A 141 14.44 -15.08 -21.63
CA TYR A 141 15.58 -14.47 -20.98
C TYR A 141 16.74 -15.46 -20.80
N ILE A 142 16.46 -16.67 -20.31
CA ILE A 142 17.44 -17.75 -20.15
C ILE A 142 18.08 -18.10 -21.49
N ALA A 143 17.26 -18.33 -22.51
CA ALA A 143 17.78 -18.71 -23.84
C ALA A 143 18.74 -17.65 -24.42
N LYS A 144 18.49 -16.37 -24.15
CA LYS A 144 19.30 -15.26 -24.65
C LYS A 144 20.55 -14.98 -23.79
N ASN A 145 20.39 -15.01 -22.45
CA ASN A 145 21.40 -14.45 -21.55
C ASN A 145 22.11 -15.51 -20.67
N LEU A 146 21.52 -16.70 -20.52
CA LEU A 146 21.97 -17.74 -19.61
C LEU A 146 21.83 -19.14 -20.27
N PRO A 147 22.44 -19.38 -21.45
CA PRO A 147 22.20 -20.58 -22.26
C PRO A 147 22.53 -21.89 -21.53
N GLN A 148 23.41 -21.87 -20.53
CA GLN A 148 23.74 -23.02 -19.70
C GLN A 148 22.57 -23.57 -18.87
N TYR A 149 21.50 -22.79 -18.72
CA TYR A 149 20.29 -23.18 -17.98
C TYR A 149 19.11 -23.56 -18.89
N VAL A 150 19.29 -23.56 -20.20
CA VAL A 150 18.28 -24.02 -21.16
C VAL A 150 17.96 -25.48 -20.88
N GLY A 151 16.67 -25.80 -20.79
CA GLY A 151 16.21 -27.16 -20.47
C GLY A 151 15.88 -27.39 -18.99
N ILE A 152 16.28 -26.50 -18.10
CA ILE A 152 15.83 -26.54 -16.71
C ILE A 152 14.35 -26.10 -16.63
N PRO A 153 13.48 -26.85 -15.94
CA PRO A 153 12.09 -26.45 -15.78
C PRO A 153 11.96 -25.10 -15.09
N VAL A 154 11.20 -24.19 -15.72
CA VAL A 154 10.86 -22.88 -15.12
C VAL A 154 9.51 -22.97 -14.45
N LEU A 155 9.49 -22.78 -13.15
CA LEU A 155 8.29 -22.66 -12.35
C LEU A 155 7.93 -21.18 -12.14
N SER A 156 6.64 -20.89 -12.00
CA SER A 156 6.15 -19.57 -11.66
C SER A 156 5.12 -19.67 -10.57
N ALA A 157 5.16 -18.74 -9.65
CA ALA A 157 4.15 -18.55 -8.63
C ALA A 157 3.77 -17.07 -8.61
N ALA A 158 2.48 -16.79 -8.68
CA ALA A 158 1.92 -15.45 -8.52
C ALA A 158 1.02 -15.44 -7.29
N ALA A 159 1.15 -14.41 -6.46
CA ALA A 159 0.20 -14.17 -5.40
C ALA A 159 -1.16 -13.79 -6.00
N ALA A 160 -2.22 -14.18 -5.33
CA ALA A 160 -3.56 -13.69 -5.67
C ALA A 160 -3.58 -12.16 -5.56
N PHE A 161 -3.95 -11.46 -6.63
CA PHE A 161 -4.11 -10.01 -6.61
C PHE A 161 -5.41 -9.60 -5.91
N LYS A 162 -6.34 -10.53 -5.74
CA LYS A 162 -7.47 -10.44 -4.84
C LYS A 162 -7.88 -11.85 -4.41
N GLY A 163 -7.86 -12.11 -3.11
CA GLY A 163 -8.35 -13.37 -2.55
C GLY A 163 -9.83 -13.29 -2.20
N GLY A 164 -10.47 -14.40 -1.96
CA GLY A 164 -11.88 -14.50 -1.68
C GLY A 164 -12.28 -14.20 -0.23
N PHE A 165 -11.72 -13.21 0.41
CA PHE A 165 -12.08 -12.80 1.77
C PHE A 165 -13.16 -11.71 1.75
N GLY A 166 -14.21 -11.88 2.52
CA GLY A 166 -15.19 -10.84 2.79
C GLY A 166 -16.40 -10.77 1.86
N GLY A 167 -16.45 -11.57 0.81
CA GLY A 167 -17.63 -11.68 -0.04
C GLY A 167 -17.42 -11.35 -1.53
N PRO A 168 -18.48 -11.29 -2.33
CA PRO A 168 -18.40 -11.19 -3.80
C PRO A 168 -17.64 -9.96 -4.31
N THR A 169 -17.68 -8.84 -3.57
CA THR A 169 -17.01 -7.60 -3.97
C THR A 169 -15.49 -7.66 -3.83
N ASP A 170 -14.97 -8.68 -3.14
CA ASP A 170 -13.54 -8.87 -2.94
C ASP A 170 -12.90 -9.74 -4.02
N TYR A 171 -13.70 -10.31 -4.90
CA TYR A 171 -13.21 -11.10 -6.02
C TYR A 171 -12.97 -10.23 -7.25
N THR A 172 -12.02 -10.66 -8.07
CA THR A 172 -11.75 -10.04 -9.35
C THR A 172 -12.23 -10.98 -10.45
N ASP A 173 -13.21 -10.54 -11.19
CA ASP A 173 -13.67 -11.18 -12.41
C ASP A 173 -13.08 -10.45 -13.61
N ILE A 174 -12.52 -11.23 -14.52
CA ILE A 174 -11.97 -10.75 -15.78
C ILE A 174 -12.78 -11.44 -16.88
N ALA A 175 -13.58 -10.67 -17.56
CA ALA A 175 -14.39 -11.14 -18.66
C ALA A 175 -13.81 -10.70 -20.01
#